data_6961a97f1957a4531165a776a8f3abd5
#
_entry.id   6961a97f1957a4531165a776a8f3abd5
#
_cell.length_a   1.000
_cell.length_b   1.000
_cell.length_c   1.000
_cell.angle_alpha   90.00
_cell.angle_beta   90.00
_cell.angle_gamma   90.00
#
_symmetry.space_group_name_H-M   'P 1'
#
loop_
_entity.id
_entity.type
_entity.pdbx_description
1 polymer ?
#
loop_
_entity_poly.entity_id
_entity_poly.type
_entity_poly.pdbx_seq_one_letter_code
_entity_poly.pdbx_strand_id
1 'polypeptide(L)'
;ERGIMRKISWLKSFYNYFFRNEKIKTNPAALVQMPKLHEKEIIRLDVDEVAELLDEVESGDSLTDRQRAFHEKTKVRDLALLTLLLGTGIRVSECIGLDIQDVDFKNGGIRIHRKGGKEVTVYFGEEVEDALKDYLKEREQIIPEKGHEDALFLSLQRKRMSVRSVENL
;
A
#
# COMPACT_ATOMS: atom_id res chain seq x y z
N GLU A 1 9.99 -11.37 18.06
CA GLU A 1 11.15 -10.56 18.48
C GLU A 1 10.91 -9.06 18.29
N ARG A 2 10.48 -8.57 17.11
CA ARG A 2 10.17 -7.14 16.85
C ARG A 2 9.14 -6.56 17.83
N GLY A 3 8.12 -7.34 18.21
CA GLY A 3 7.12 -6.93 19.20
C GLY A 3 7.71 -6.72 20.60
N ILE A 4 8.65 -7.55 21.00
CA ILE A 4 9.38 -7.44 22.28
C ILE A 4 10.26 -6.19 22.25
N MET A 5 11.01 -5.96 21.19
CA MET A 5 11.83 -4.77 21.02
C MET A 5 11.01 -3.48 21.15
N ARG A 6 9.86 -3.42 20.49
CA ARG A 6 8.98 -2.26 20.57
C ARG A 6 8.50 -2.00 22.00
N LYS A 7 8.12 -3.05 22.74
CA LYS A 7 7.72 -2.93 24.15
C LYS A 7 8.87 -2.44 25.02
N ILE A 8 10.08 -3.00 24.85
CA ILE A 8 11.28 -2.57 25.60
C ILE A 8 11.63 -1.11 25.26
N SER A 9 11.55 -0.72 23.99
CA SER A 9 11.78 0.66 23.54
C SER A 9 10.82 1.64 24.22
N TRP A 10 9.54 1.29 24.33
CA TRP A 10 8.56 2.12 25.02
C TRP A 10 8.86 2.24 26.52
N LEU A 11 9.19 1.14 27.18
CA LEU A 11 9.58 1.17 28.60
C LEU A 11 10.83 2.03 28.81
N LYS A 12 11.84 1.89 27.96
CA LYS A 12 13.04 2.75 28.01
C LYS A 12 12.70 4.22 27.84
N SER A 13 11.88 4.57 26.87
CA SER A 13 11.45 5.95 26.62
C SER A 13 10.66 6.50 27.80
N PHE A 14 9.75 5.71 28.37
CA PHE A 14 8.95 6.06 29.55
C PHE A 14 9.84 6.39 30.75
N TYR A 15 10.69 5.44 31.17
CA TYR A 15 11.56 5.66 32.32
C TYR A 15 12.60 6.76 32.09
N ASN A 16 13.06 6.92 30.85
CA ASN A 16 13.99 8.01 30.49
C ASN A 16 13.33 9.38 30.64
N TYR A 17 12.05 9.51 30.27
CA TYR A 17 11.28 10.74 30.46
C TYR A 17 11.20 11.09 31.96
N PHE A 18 10.80 10.16 32.83
CA PHE A 18 10.68 10.42 34.26
C PHE A 18 12.02 10.69 34.92
N PHE A 19 13.08 10.01 34.50
CA PHE A 19 14.42 10.23 34.98
C PHE A 19 14.95 11.62 34.62
N ARG A 20 14.77 12.04 33.35
CA ARG A 20 15.19 13.37 32.88
C ARG A 20 14.43 14.54 33.53
N ASN A 21 13.20 14.28 33.94
CA ASN A 21 12.37 15.26 34.65
C ASN A 21 12.50 15.14 36.20
N GLU A 22 13.54 14.45 36.67
CA GLU A 22 13.84 14.28 38.10
C GLU A 22 12.70 13.69 38.93
N LYS A 23 11.74 12.97 38.31
CA LYS A 23 10.62 12.31 38.97
C LYS A 23 11.01 10.98 39.61
N ILE A 24 12.10 10.37 39.16
CA ILE A 24 12.71 9.15 39.69
C ILE A 24 14.22 9.34 39.82
N LYS A 25 14.79 8.77 40.89
CA LYS A 25 16.24 8.90 41.18
C LYS A 25 17.11 8.00 40.30
N THR A 26 16.57 6.92 39.80
CA THR A 26 17.28 5.92 38.99
C THR A 26 16.40 5.48 37.84
N ASN A 27 16.99 5.14 36.68
CA ASN A 27 16.27 4.61 35.54
C ASN A 27 16.38 3.07 35.52
N PRO A 28 15.32 2.32 35.94
CA PRO A 28 15.37 0.86 36.01
C PRO A 28 15.48 0.18 34.64
N ALA A 29 15.16 0.87 33.57
CA ALA A 29 15.26 0.34 32.20
C ALA A 29 16.59 0.64 31.50
N ALA A 30 17.52 1.37 32.17
CA ALA A 30 18.79 1.77 31.55
C ALA A 30 19.62 0.57 31.09
N LEU A 31 19.75 -0.45 31.93
CA LEU A 31 20.57 -1.63 31.71
C LEU A 31 19.87 -2.77 30.93
N VAL A 32 18.57 -2.60 30.59
CA VAL A 32 17.85 -3.60 29.81
C VAL A 32 18.44 -3.66 28.39
N GLN A 33 18.97 -4.81 28.01
CA GLN A 33 19.51 -5.01 26.68
C GLN A 33 18.40 -5.21 25.66
N MET A 34 18.58 -4.62 24.46
CA MET A 34 17.67 -4.87 23.35
C MET A 34 17.98 -6.23 22.74
N PRO A 35 16.96 -7.06 22.43
CA PRO A 35 17.17 -8.30 21.72
C PRO A 35 17.86 -8.02 20.37
N LYS A 36 18.81 -8.89 19.99
CA LYS A 36 19.39 -8.86 18.65
C LYS A 36 18.33 -9.31 17.66
N LEU A 37 18.08 -8.50 16.63
CA LEU A 37 17.25 -8.91 15.49
C LEU A 37 18.11 -9.75 14.55
N HIS A 38 17.59 -10.90 14.16
CA HIS A 38 18.09 -11.58 12.97
C HIS A 38 17.51 -10.85 11.77
N GLU A 39 18.36 -10.29 10.94
CA GLU A 39 17.96 -9.73 9.64
C GLU A 39 17.45 -10.88 8.78
N LYS A 40 16.18 -10.81 8.39
CA LYS A 40 15.65 -11.69 7.36
C LYS A 40 16.11 -11.14 6.01
N GLU A 41 16.59 -12.03 5.16
CA GLU A 41 16.83 -11.70 3.77
C GLU A 41 15.55 -11.12 3.15
N ILE A 42 15.68 -9.97 2.51
CA ILE A 42 14.56 -9.34 1.82
C ILE A 42 14.48 -10.00 0.45
N ILE A 43 13.46 -10.83 0.26
CA ILE A 43 13.10 -11.38 -1.04
C ILE A 43 12.64 -10.19 -1.90
N ARG A 44 13.29 -10.02 -3.03
CA ARG A 44 12.95 -9.00 -4.03
C ARG A 44 12.59 -9.73 -5.31
N LEU A 45 11.53 -9.28 -5.96
CA LEU A 45 11.24 -9.71 -7.33
C LEU A 45 12.23 -9.04 -8.27
N ASP A 46 12.74 -9.78 -9.22
CA ASP A 46 13.47 -9.21 -10.35
C ASP A 46 12.51 -8.75 -11.47
N VAL A 47 13.07 -8.21 -12.55
CA VAL A 47 12.25 -7.64 -13.63
C VAL A 47 11.40 -8.70 -14.32
N ASP A 48 11.96 -9.89 -14.52
CA ASP A 48 11.28 -11.00 -15.21
C ASP A 48 10.15 -11.54 -14.32
N GLU A 49 10.40 -11.70 -13.01
CA GLU A 49 9.38 -12.10 -12.03
C GLU A 49 8.24 -11.08 -11.90
N VAL A 50 8.55 -9.79 -12.03
CA VAL A 50 7.53 -8.73 -12.07
C VAL A 50 6.67 -8.84 -13.33
N ALA A 51 7.29 -9.10 -14.48
CA ALA A 51 6.57 -9.29 -15.73
C ALA A 51 5.64 -10.51 -15.65
N GLU A 52 6.13 -11.66 -15.19
CA GLU A 52 5.33 -12.88 -14.96
C GLU A 52 4.17 -12.63 -14.01
N LEU A 53 4.39 -11.87 -12.93
CA LEU A 53 3.32 -11.51 -11.99
C LEU A 53 2.21 -10.70 -12.68
N LEU A 54 2.57 -9.70 -13.47
CA LEU A 54 1.58 -8.86 -14.18
C LEU A 54 0.85 -9.66 -15.26
N ASP A 55 1.54 -10.51 -15.99
CA ASP A 55 0.95 -11.41 -16.98
C ASP A 55 -0.07 -12.36 -16.34
N GLU A 56 0.25 -12.94 -15.17
CA GLU A 56 -0.67 -13.78 -14.43
C GLU A 56 -1.91 -13.02 -13.92
N VAL A 57 -1.71 -11.77 -13.47
CA VAL A 57 -2.83 -10.90 -13.05
C VAL A 57 -3.74 -10.56 -14.22
N GLU A 58 -3.22 -10.44 -15.43
CA GLU A 58 -4.00 -10.18 -16.64
C GLU A 58 -4.70 -11.44 -17.15
N SER A 59 -3.97 -12.54 -17.29
CA SER A 59 -4.46 -13.78 -17.90
C SER A 59 -5.29 -14.65 -16.94
N GLY A 60 -4.85 -14.80 -15.69
CA GLY A 60 -5.43 -15.69 -14.70
C GLY A 60 -5.30 -17.17 -15.06
N ASP A 61 -4.23 -17.54 -15.76
CA ASP A 61 -4.07 -18.90 -16.31
C ASP A 61 -3.95 -19.98 -15.25
N SER A 62 -3.33 -19.67 -14.10
CA SER A 62 -3.17 -20.58 -12.97
C SER A 62 -4.41 -20.70 -12.08
N LEU A 63 -5.45 -19.89 -12.33
CA LEU A 63 -6.63 -19.81 -11.46
C LEU A 63 -7.60 -20.99 -11.67
N THR A 64 -8.20 -21.46 -10.57
CA THR A 64 -9.33 -22.39 -10.61
C THR A 64 -10.57 -21.72 -11.18
N ASP A 65 -11.54 -22.49 -11.71
CA ASP A 65 -12.79 -21.96 -12.29
C ASP A 65 -13.52 -20.99 -11.34
N ARG A 66 -13.52 -21.29 -10.05
CA ARG A 66 -14.15 -20.44 -9.04
C ARG A 66 -13.41 -19.11 -8.88
N GLN A 67 -12.08 -19.13 -8.86
CA GLN A 67 -11.26 -17.93 -8.76
C GLN A 67 -11.36 -17.09 -10.03
N ARG A 68 -11.40 -17.73 -11.19
CA ARG A 68 -11.56 -17.09 -12.50
C ARG A 68 -12.83 -16.23 -12.58
N ALA A 69 -13.94 -16.68 -11.99
CA ALA A 69 -15.18 -15.92 -11.96
C ALA A 69 -15.09 -14.61 -11.15
N PHE A 70 -14.18 -14.52 -10.17
CA PHE A 70 -13.85 -13.29 -9.44
C PHE A 70 -12.83 -12.46 -10.20
N HIS A 71 -11.80 -13.09 -10.71
CA HIS A 71 -10.74 -12.48 -11.49
C HIS A 71 -11.29 -11.67 -12.68
N GLU A 72 -12.20 -12.24 -13.47
CA GLU A 72 -12.84 -11.54 -14.59
C GLU A 72 -13.54 -10.22 -14.21
N LYS A 73 -13.91 -10.05 -12.94
CA LYS A 73 -14.54 -8.82 -12.44
C LYS A 73 -13.56 -7.83 -11.84
N THR A 74 -12.33 -8.24 -11.63
CA THR A 74 -11.35 -7.43 -10.87
C THR A 74 -10.03 -7.25 -11.60
N LYS A 75 -9.75 -8.05 -12.63
CA LYS A 75 -8.45 -8.10 -13.30
C LYS A 75 -7.94 -6.73 -13.77
N VAL A 76 -8.79 -5.94 -14.41
CA VAL A 76 -8.38 -4.61 -14.92
C VAL A 76 -8.05 -3.66 -13.77
N ARG A 77 -8.83 -3.71 -12.69
CA ARG A 77 -8.55 -2.96 -11.46
C ARG A 77 -7.25 -3.42 -10.80
N ASP A 78 -7.10 -4.73 -10.65
CA ASP A 78 -5.97 -5.32 -9.93
C ASP A 78 -4.67 -5.13 -10.70
N LEU A 79 -4.72 -5.23 -12.04
CA LEU A 79 -3.61 -4.89 -12.93
C LEU A 79 -3.22 -3.41 -12.77
N ALA A 80 -4.17 -2.49 -12.87
CA ALA A 80 -3.89 -1.06 -12.71
C ALA A 80 -3.32 -0.72 -11.34
N LEU A 81 -3.82 -1.35 -10.28
CA LEU A 81 -3.35 -1.16 -8.91
C LEU A 81 -1.91 -1.66 -8.73
N LEU A 82 -1.61 -2.87 -9.20
CA LEU A 82 -0.28 -3.46 -9.09
C LEU A 82 0.74 -2.74 -9.97
N THR A 83 0.39 -2.41 -11.21
CA THR A 83 1.24 -1.62 -12.11
C THR A 83 1.55 -0.25 -11.51
N LEU A 84 0.58 0.41 -10.89
CA LEU A 84 0.79 1.67 -10.18
C LEU A 84 1.75 1.51 -8.99
N LEU A 85 1.58 0.48 -8.16
CA LEU A 85 2.44 0.21 -7.00
C LEU A 85 3.88 -0.10 -7.43
N LEU A 86 4.04 -0.97 -8.43
CA LEU A 86 5.35 -1.40 -8.94
C LEU A 86 6.07 -0.27 -9.69
N GLY A 87 5.35 0.47 -10.54
CA GLY A 87 5.93 1.54 -11.34
C GLY A 87 6.27 2.82 -10.55
N THR A 88 5.64 3.03 -9.38
CA THR A 88 5.85 4.26 -8.59
C THR A 88 6.51 4.03 -7.23
N GLY A 89 6.46 2.83 -6.70
CA GLY A 89 6.98 2.52 -5.35
C GLY A 89 6.24 3.22 -4.20
N ILE A 90 5.02 3.70 -4.42
CA ILE A 90 4.20 4.30 -3.36
C ILE A 90 3.75 3.25 -2.36
N ARG A 91 3.41 3.66 -1.15
CA ARG A 91 2.89 2.72 -0.15
C ARG A 91 1.48 2.28 -0.51
N VAL A 92 1.12 1.04 -0.16
CA VAL A 92 -0.25 0.53 -0.36
C VAL A 92 -1.30 1.47 0.24
N SER A 93 -1.04 2.01 1.44
CA SER A 93 -1.94 2.97 2.09
C SER A 93 -2.06 4.30 1.34
N GLU A 94 -1.01 4.76 0.67
CA GLU A 94 -1.02 5.94 -0.19
C GLU A 94 -1.82 5.64 -1.47
N CYS A 95 -1.61 4.48 -2.08
CA CYS A 95 -2.31 4.04 -3.28
C CYS A 95 -3.83 3.96 -3.08
N ILE A 96 -4.29 3.26 -2.04
CA ILE A 96 -5.74 3.13 -1.77
C ILE A 96 -6.36 4.43 -1.27
N GLY A 97 -5.55 5.37 -0.77
CA GLY A 97 -5.98 6.70 -0.36
C GLY A 97 -6.26 7.65 -1.53
N LEU A 98 -5.81 7.33 -2.74
CA LEU A 98 -5.98 8.18 -3.91
C LEU A 98 -7.45 8.38 -4.27
N ASP A 99 -7.76 9.60 -4.66
CA ASP A 99 -8.98 9.96 -5.34
C ASP A 99 -8.74 10.06 -6.85
N ILE A 100 -9.81 10.01 -7.64
CA ILE A 100 -9.72 10.12 -9.11
C ILE A 100 -9.02 11.42 -9.51
N GLN A 101 -9.31 12.51 -8.81
CA GLN A 101 -8.72 13.84 -9.05
C GLN A 101 -7.24 13.95 -8.69
N ASP A 102 -6.67 12.97 -7.99
CA ASP A 102 -5.25 12.95 -7.65
C ASP A 102 -4.39 12.47 -8.82
N VAL A 103 -4.99 11.89 -9.85
CA VAL A 103 -4.30 11.43 -11.06
C VAL A 103 -4.25 12.56 -12.08
N ASP A 104 -3.06 13.01 -12.43
CA ASP A 104 -2.79 14.03 -13.46
C ASP A 104 -2.19 13.36 -14.70
N PHE A 105 -3.04 12.93 -15.61
CA PHE A 105 -2.61 12.34 -16.88
C PHE A 105 -1.88 13.32 -17.79
N LYS A 106 -2.12 14.63 -17.66
CA LYS A 106 -1.45 15.63 -18.49
C LYS A 106 0.04 15.71 -18.19
N ASN A 107 0.40 15.55 -16.93
CA ASN A 107 1.79 15.65 -16.46
C ASN A 107 2.37 14.26 -16.09
N GLY A 108 1.61 13.17 -16.26
CA GLY A 108 2.05 11.82 -15.93
C GLY A 108 2.36 11.63 -14.45
N GLY A 109 1.52 12.12 -13.54
CA GLY A 109 1.79 12.08 -12.11
C GLY A 109 0.58 11.84 -11.24
N ILE A 110 0.84 11.40 -10.01
CA ILE A 110 -0.15 11.27 -8.94
C ILE A 110 0.23 12.15 -7.76
N ARG A 111 -0.76 12.80 -7.16
CA ARG A 111 -0.61 13.60 -5.94
C ARG A 111 -0.89 12.75 -4.72
N ILE A 112 0.09 12.65 -3.83
CA ILE A 112 0.03 11.82 -2.62
C ILE A 112 0.07 12.71 -1.39
N HIS A 113 -0.85 12.45 -0.46
CA HIS A 113 -0.88 13.09 0.85
C HIS A 113 -0.09 12.25 1.87
N ARG A 114 1.06 12.76 2.31
CA ARG A 114 1.93 12.09 3.28
C ARG A 114 1.67 12.56 4.71
N LYS A 115 2.16 11.78 5.68
CA LYS A 115 2.09 12.13 7.11
C LYS A 115 2.67 13.53 7.35
N GLY A 116 1.92 14.36 8.10
CA GLY A 116 2.29 15.76 8.38
C GLY A 116 1.76 16.77 7.37
N GLY A 117 0.78 16.37 6.53
CA GLY A 117 0.12 17.30 5.58
C GLY A 117 0.98 17.66 4.36
N LYS A 118 2.07 16.93 4.12
CA LYS A 118 2.92 17.16 2.94
C LYS A 118 2.30 16.49 1.72
N GLU A 119 2.08 17.25 0.66
CA GLU A 119 1.72 16.76 -0.66
C GLU A 119 2.99 16.52 -1.48
N VAL A 120 3.04 15.42 -2.18
CA VAL A 120 4.14 15.04 -3.06
C VAL A 120 3.55 14.51 -4.36
N THR A 121 4.05 15.00 -5.48
CA THR A 121 3.74 14.41 -6.80
C THR A 121 4.76 13.31 -7.09
N VAL A 122 4.27 12.13 -7.44
CA VAL A 122 5.07 11.01 -7.93
C VAL A 122 4.73 10.80 -9.39
N TYR A 123 5.73 10.76 -10.24
CA TYR A 123 5.54 10.58 -11.68
C TYR A 123 5.52 9.09 -12.05
N PHE A 124 4.80 8.77 -13.11
CA PHE A 124 4.66 7.41 -13.63
C PHE A 124 4.90 7.37 -15.16
N GLY A 125 5.21 6.18 -15.67
CA GLY A 125 5.43 5.94 -17.09
C GLY A 125 4.17 5.55 -17.85
N GLU A 126 4.31 5.30 -19.15
CA GLU A 126 3.22 4.96 -20.07
C GLU A 126 2.45 3.71 -19.65
N GLU A 127 3.13 2.68 -19.16
CA GLU A 127 2.49 1.43 -18.69
C GLU A 127 1.47 1.67 -17.57
N VAL A 128 1.84 2.52 -16.61
CA VAL A 128 0.94 2.90 -15.51
C VAL A 128 -0.21 3.76 -16.04
N GLU A 129 0.09 4.67 -16.95
CA GLU A 129 -0.91 5.54 -17.56
C GLU A 129 -1.98 4.73 -18.28
N ASP A 130 -1.57 3.77 -19.12
CA ASP A 130 -2.47 2.93 -19.90
C ASP A 130 -3.31 2.03 -18.99
N ALA A 131 -2.70 1.37 -18.01
CA ALA A 131 -3.41 0.55 -17.05
C ALA A 131 -4.45 1.35 -16.25
N LEU A 132 -4.11 2.56 -15.81
CA LEU A 132 -5.04 3.45 -15.12
C LEU A 132 -6.18 3.92 -16.01
N LYS A 133 -5.91 4.26 -17.26
CA LYS A 133 -6.95 4.67 -18.24
C LYS A 133 -7.94 3.54 -18.51
N ASP A 134 -7.45 2.32 -18.67
CA ASP A 134 -8.31 1.17 -18.90
C ASP A 134 -9.20 0.87 -17.69
N TYR A 135 -8.62 0.91 -16.49
CA TYR A 135 -9.40 0.76 -15.27
C TYR A 135 -10.44 1.90 -15.11
N LEU A 136 -10.09 3.13 -15.38
CA LEU A 136 -11.01 4.26 -15.25
C LEU A 136 -12.23 4.14 -16.18
N LYS A 137 -12.09 3.58 -17.40
CA LYS A 137 -13.22 3.28 -18.27
C LYS A 137 -14.22 2.31 -17.62
N GLU A 138 -13.74 1.29 -16.92
CA GLU A 138 -14.61 0.39 -16.14
C GLU A 138 -15.15 1.07 -14.90
N ARG A 139 -14.31 1.84 -14.20
CA ARG A 139 -14.65 2.55 -12.98
C ARG A 139 -15.81 3.53 -13.16
N GLU A 140 -15.90 4.20 -14.32
CA GLU A 140 -16.97 5.12 -14.68
C GLU A 140 -18.34 4.43 -14.76
N GLN A 141 -18.38 3.12 -15.03
CA GLN A 141 -19.60 2.34 -15.10
C GLN A 141 -20.10 1.86 -13.73
N ILE A 142 -19.25 1.99 -12.69
CA ILE A 142 -19.57 1.54 -11.35
C ILE A 142 -20.18 2.70 -10.57
N ILE A 143 -21.40 2.53 -10.04
CA ILE A 143 -22.00 3.48 -9.11
C ILE A 143 -21.45 3.19 -7.71
N PRO A 144 -20.62 4.07 -7.12
CA PRO A 144 -20.02 3.85 -5.81
C PRO A 144 -21.07 3.86 -4.70
N GLU A 145 -20.74 3.26 -3.57
CA GLU A 145 -21.48 3.45 -2.33
C GLU A 145 -21.26 4.87 -1.80
N LYS A 146 -22.27 5.39 -1.10
CA LYS A 146 -22.25 6.75 -0.53
C LYS A 146 -21.01 6.99 0.34
N GLY A 147 -20.29 8.06 0.02
CA GLY A 147 -19.02 8.44 0.69
C GLY A 147 -17.76 7.81 0.09
N HIS A 148 -17.88 7.12 -1.05
CA HIS A 148 -16.78 6.53 -1.79
C HIS A 148 -16.73 6.97 -3.26
N GLU A 149 -17.42 8.04 -3.60
CA GLU A 149 -17.61 8.55 -4.96
C GLU A 149 -16.27 8.91 -5.62
N ASP A 150 -15.39 9.56 -4.85
CA ASP A 150 -14.11 10.08 -5.35
C ASP A 150 -12.99 9.03 -5.35
N ALA A 151 -13.20 7.88 -4.66
CA ALA A 151 -12.16 6.87 -4.52
C ALA A 151 -11.68 6.35 -5.88
N LEU A 152 -10.36 6.36 -6.12
CA LEU A 152 -9.77 5.82 -7.35
C LEU A 152 -10.08 4.32 -7.44
N PHE A 153 -9.68 3.53 -6.45
CA PHE A 153 -9.86 2.08 -6.45
C PHE A 153 -11.06 1.63 -5.61
N LEU A 154 -11.99 0.92 -6.25
CA LEU A 154 -13.17 0.35 -5.61
C LEU A 154 -13.10 -1.17 -5.46
N SER A 155 -13.58 -1.65 -4.33
CA SER A 155 -13.86 -3.07 -4.12
C SER A 155 -15.11 -3.53 -4.88
N LEU A 156 -15.34 -4.84 -4.96
CA LEU A 156 -16.60 -5.40 -5.50
C LEU A 156 -17.85 -4.94 -4.72
N GLN A 157 -17.66 -4.45 -3.49
CA GLN A 157 -18.72 -3.83 -2.69
C GLN A 157 -18.94 -2.35 -3.02
N ARG A 158 -18.28 -1.84 -4.07
CA ARG A 158 -18.37 -0.43 -4.53
C ARG A 158 -17.90 0.59 -3.49
N LYS A 159 -17.03 0.17 -2.57
CA LYS A 159 -16.39 1.01 -1.55
C LYS A 159 -14.90 1.14 -1.84
N ARG A 160 -14.28 2.23 -1.38
CA ARG A 160 -12.83 2.37 -1.40
C ARG A 160 -12.15 1.08 -0.90
N MET A 161 -11.15 0.60 -1.61
CA MET A 161 -10.39 -0.57 -1.19
C MET A 161 -9.69 -0.33 0.15
N SER A 162 -9.50 -1.39 0.91
CA SER A 162 -8.70 -1.35 2.15
C SER A 162 -7.30 -1.89 1.90
N VAL A 163 -6.33 -1.51 2.75
CA VAL A 163 -4.97 -2.10 2.73
C VAL A 163 -5.04 -3.62 2.74
N ARG A 164 -5.89 -4.18 3.61
CA ARG A 164 -6.06 -5.62 3.72
C ARG A 164 -6.61 -6.27 2.44
N SER A 165 -7.42 -5.55 1.67
CA SER A 165 -7.93 -6.09 0.40
C SER A 165 -6.82 -6.21 -0.63
N VAL A 166 -5.85 -5.28 -0.62
CA VAL A 166 -4.67 -5.32 -1.49
C VAL A 166 -3.67 -6.38 -1.03
N GLU A 167 -3.47 -6.55 0.28
CA GLU A 167 -2.59 -7.59 0.83
C GLU A 167 -3.07 -9.03 0.57
N ASN A 168 -4.33 -9.19 0.17
CA ASN A 168 -4.95 -10.49 -0.13
C ASN A 168 -5.18 -10.70 -1.65
N LEU A 169 -4.66 -9.81 -2.51
CA LEU A 169 -4.59 -10.04 -3.94
C LEU A 169 -3.49 -11.06 -4.23
#